data_764ebb470d1cb3d7e0e13315b285c161
#
_entry.id   764ebb470d1cb3d7e0e13315b285c161
#
_cell.length_a   1.000
_cell.length_b   1.000
_cell.length_c   1.000
_cell.angle_alpha   90.00
_cell.angle_beta   90.00
_cell.angle_gamma   90.00
#
_symmetry.space_group_name_H-M   'P 1'
#
loop_
_entity.id
_entity.type
_entity.pdbx_description
1 polymer ?
#
loop_
_entity_poly.entity_id
_entity_poly.type
_entity_poly.pdbx_seq_one_letter_code
_entity_poly.pdbx_strand_id
1 'polypeptide(L)'
;AESTLYQQRRTILTPLPKTGIHRLQAAHDVWDAIGSHVSTMTPEAHDATFAAVSHLPHMLAFAAVNALMSQPQGAAFLDMAGPGFRDFSRIAASDASVWRDILSANQTEVLAQVAHFRVALDQFEAALKQGDAAALQHLIQQASDVRSAWTLQAGNACNKASEN
;
A
#
# COMPACT_ATOMS: atom_id res chain seq x y z
N ALA A 1 -7.94 -1.57 26.60
CA ALA A 1 -6.66 -1.74 25.89
C ALA A 1 -6.48 -3.24 25.63
N GLU A 2 -6.21 -3.64 24.40
CA GLU A 2 -5.91 -5.02 24.06
C GLU A 2 -4.43 -5.28 24.30
N SER A 3 -4.11 -6.22 25.21
CA SER A 3 -2.72 -6.60 25.52
C SER A 3 -2.01 -7.31 24.35
N THR A 4 -2.77 -7.81 23.39
CA THR A 4 -2.27 -8.56 22.21
C THR A 4 -2.19 -7.74 20.93
N LEU A 5 -2.43 -6.43 21.00
CA LEU A 5 -2.53 -5.54 19.82
C LEU A 5 -1.30 -5.62 18.90
N TYR A 6 -0.12 -5.74 19.45
CA TYR A 6 1.15 -5.77 18.73
C TYR A 6 1.70 -7.18 18.49
N GLN A 7 1.09 -8.22 19.07
CA GLN A 7 1.57 -9.58 18.89
C GLN A 7 1.47 -9.99 17.41
N GLN A 8 2.55 -10.57 16.91
CA GLN A 8 2.70 -10.99 15.51
C GLN A 8 2.53 -9.86 14.49
N ARG A 9 2.54 -8.58 14.92
CA ARG A 9 2.51 -7.43 14.02
C ARG A 9 3.92 -7.03 13.63
N ARG A 10 4.08 -6.55 12.40
CA ARG A 10 5.37 -6.02 11.94
C ARG A 10 5.57 -4.62 12.51
N THR A 11 6.72 -4.41 13.14
CA THR A 11 7.24 -3.09 13.52
C THR A 11 8.49 -2.80 12.71
N ILE A 12 8.56 -1.63 12.11
CA ILE A 12 9.68 -1.22 11.28
C ILE A 12 10.40 -0.07 11.99
N LEU A 13 11.70 -0.26 12.24
CA LEU A 13 12.56 0.78 12.77
C LEU A 13 13.31 1.46 11.62
N THR A 14 13.27 2.78 11.57
CA THR A 14 13.94 3.58 10.54
C THR A 14 15.01 4.49 11.18
N PRO A 15 16.19 3.91 11.57
CA PRO A 15 17.22 4.68 12.23
C PRO A 15 17.83 5.72 11.30
N LEU A 16 18.08 6.92 11.84
CA LEU A 16 18.85 7.95 11.15
C LEU A 16 20.36 7.66 11.26
N PRO A 17 21.21 8.24 10.39
CA PRO A 17 22.67 8.03 10.42
C PRO A 17 23.32 8.33 11.79
N LYS A 18 22.73 9.26 12.56
CA LYS A 18 23.18 9.61 13.92
C LYS A 18 22.52 8.82 15.04
N THR A 19 21.66 7.86 14.72
CA THR A 19 21.03 7.01 15.75
C THR A 19 22.06 6.05 16.34
N GLY A 20 22.34 6.20 17.63
CA GLY A 20 23.29 5.31 18.32
C GLY A 20 22.80 3.88 18.37
N ILE A 21 23.72 2.92 18.18
CA ILE A 21 23.42 1.50 18.14
C ILE A 21 22.69 1.01 19.39
N HIS A 22 23.05 1.48 20.57
CA HIS A 22 22.38 1.09 21.82
C HIS A 22 20.92 1.57 21.88
N ARG A 23 20.59 2.71 21.29
CA ARG A 23 19.20 3.19 21.22
C ARG A 23 18.38 2.36 20.24
N LEU A 24 18.97 2.00 19.11
CA LEU A 24 18.33 1.11 18.14
C LEU A 24 18.06 -0.25 18.76
N GLN A 25 19.04 -0.84 19.47
CA GLN A 25 18.86 -2.11 20.16
C GLN A 25 17.78 -2.02 21.23
N ALA A 26 17.77 -0.98 22.05
CA ALA A 26 16.74 -0.79 23.08
C ALA A 26 15.33 -0.67 22.46
N ALA A 27 15.18 0.02 21.33
CA ALA A 27 13.92 0.09 20.63
C ALA A 27 13.48 -1.28 20.08
N HIS A 28 14.43 -2.03 19.50
CA HIS A 28 14.20 -3.40 19.03
C HIS A 28 13.70 -4.29 20.16
N ASP A 29 14.41 -4.30 21.29
CA ASP A 29 14.09 -5.15 22.43
C ASP A 29 12.70 -4.86 23.02
N VAL A 30 12.30 -3.58 23.07
CA VAL A 30 10.95 -3.19 23.54
C VAL A 30 9.86 -3.75 22.63
N TRP A 31 10.00 -3.60 21.31
CA TRP A 31 8.99 -4.08 20.37
C TRP A 31 8.95 -5.61 20.29
N ASP A 32 10.11 -6.26 20.37
CA ASP A 32 10.20 -7.72 20.42
C ASP A 32 9.56 -8.28 21.71
N ALA A 33 9.81 -7.66 22.85
CA ALA A 33 9.26 -8.08 24.16
C ALA A 33 7.72 -8.02 24.21
N ILE A 34 7.07 -7.17 23.43
CA ILE A 34 5.60 -7.13 23.32
C ILE A 34 5.06 -8.00 22.18
N GLY A 35 5.93 -8.81 21.56
CA GLY A 35 5.56 -9.84 20.59
C GLY A 35 5.48 -9.36 19.15
N SER A 36 6.05 -8.20 18.81
CA SER A 36 6.13 -7.71 17.43
C SER A 36 7.25 -8.39 16.66
N HIS A 37 7.09 -8.51 15.35
CA HIS A 37 8.18 -8.85 14.44
C HIS A 37 8.91 -7.58 14.03
N VAL A 38 10.09 -7.36 14.60
CA VAL A 38 10.86 -6.14 14.37
C VAL A 38 11.77 -6.29 13.16
N SER A 39 11.74 -5.31 12.29
CA SER A 39 12.64 -5.19 11.13
C SER A 39 13.22 -3.78 11.07
N THR A 40 14.35 -3.63 10.38
CA THR A 40 15.01 -2.33 10.21
C THR A 40 15.19 -2.05 8.72
N MET A 41 14.92 -0.82 8.31
CA MET A 41 15.21 -0.31 6.96
C MET A 41 15.60 1.16 7.02
N THR A 42 16.16 1.69 5.93
CA THR A 42 16.42 3.13 5.87
C THR A 42 15.11 3.91 5.75
N PRO A 43 15.07 5.19 6.17
CA PRO A 43 13.90 6.04 5.96
C PRO A 43 13.47 6.10 4.49
N GLU A 44 14.42 6.20 3.56
CA GLU A 44 14.16 6.25 2.12
C GLU A 44 13.52 4.95 1.62
N ALA A 45 14.04 3.79 2.06
CA ALA A 45 13.45 2.49 1.70
C ALA A 45 12.04 2.32 2.29
N HIS A 46 11.81 2.83 3.51
CA HIS A 46 10.48 2.87 4.12
C HIS A 46 9.53 3.71 3.27
N ASP A 47 9.92 4.93 2.93
CA ASP A 47 9.06 5.88 2.24
C ASP A 47 8.71 5.38 0.83
N ALA A 48 9.67 4.84 0.08
CA ALA A 48 9.43 4.23 -1.22
C ALA A 48 8.50 3.00 -1.14
N THR A 49 8.73 2.12 -0.15
CA THR A 49 7.91 0.93 0.05
C THR A 49 6.47 1.30 0.38
N PHE A 50 6.27 2.17 1.37
CA PHE A 50 4.92 2.53 1.82
C PHE A 50 4.19 3.43 0.84
N ALA A 51 4.89 4.22 0.03
CA ALA A 51 4.28 4.89 -1.10
C ALA A 51 3.61 3.90 -2.05
N ALA A 52 4.26 2.78 -2.37
CA ALA A 52 3.74 1.77 -3.29
C ALA A 52 2.59 0.94 -2.70
N VAL A 53 2.75 0.43 -1.45
CA VAL A 53 1.83 -0.59 -0.91
C VAL A 53 0.76 -0.04 0.02
N SER A 54 0.82 1.25 0.37
CA SER A 54 -0.10 1.90 1.30
C SER A 54 -0.62 3.24 0.77
N HIS A 55 0.27 4.20 0.50
CA HIS A 55 -0.15 5.57 0.20
C HIS A 55 -0.86 5.68 -1.14
N LEU A 56 -0.30 5.10 -2.20
CA LEU A 56 -0.96 5.05 -3.52
C LEU A 56 -2.32 4.33 -3.46
N PRO A 57 -2.46 3.13 -2.87
CA PRO A 57 -3.77 2.47 -2.72
C PRO A 57 -4.84 3.35 -2.07
N HIS A 58 -4.51 4.08 -0.99
CA HIS A 58 -5.47 4.99 -0.36
C HIS A 58 -5.82 6.16 -1.26
N MET A 59 -4.83 6.79 -1.89
CA MET A 59 -5.08 7.88 -2.83
C MET A 59 -5.97 7.46 -3.99
N LEU A 60 -5.77 6.24 -4.53
CA LEU A 60 -6.60 5.68 -5.60
C LEU A 60 -8.03 5.42 -5.13
N ALA A 61 -8.21 4.92 -3.90
CA ALA A 61 -9.54 4.72 -3.33
C ALA A 61 -10.28 6.06 -3.16
N PHE A 62 -9.62 7.10 -2.64
CA PHE A 62 -10.20 8.45 -2.58
C PHE A 62 -10.55 8.99 -3.96
N ALA A 63 -9.62 8.87 -4.94
CA ALA A 63 -9.84 9.35 -6.30
C ALA A 63 -11.00 8.62 -6.98
N ALA A 64 -11.14 7.31 -6.81
CA ALA A 64 -12.21 6.53 -7.40
C ALA A 64 -13.59 6.92 -6.85
N VAL A 65 -13.70 7.12 -5.53
CA VAL A 65 -14.96 7.59 -4.92
C VAL A 65 -15.30 9.00 -5.41
N ASN A 66 -14.32 9.91 -5.45
CA ASN A 66 -14.53 11.26 -5.95
C ASN A 66 -14.93 11.27 -7.44
N ALA A 67 -14.27 10.45 -8.25
CA ALA A 67 -14.58 10.32 -9.68
C ALA A 67 -16.01 9.76 -9.92
N LEU A 68 -16.43 8.79 -9.09
CA LEU A 68 -17.80 8.29 -9.13
C LEU A 68 -18.80 9.40 -8.81
N MET A 69 -18.59 10.12 -7.70
CA MET A 69 -19.51 11.12 -7.19
C MET A 69 -19.53 12.42 -8.01
N SER A 70 -18.50 12.69 -8.83
CA SER A 70 -18.49 13.82 -9.76
C SER A 70 -19.40 13.63 -10.97
N GLN A 71 -19.92 12.42 -11.20
CA GLN A 71 -20.81 12.14 -12.31
C GLN A 71 -22.27 12.52 -11.98
N PRO A 72 -23.08 12.98 -12.95
CA PRO A 72 -24.48 13.36 -12.69
C PRO A 72 -25.30 12.24 -12.04
N GLN A 73 -25.01 10.97 -12.36
CA GLN A 73 -25.68 9.78 -11.81
C GLN A 73 -24.89 9.11 -10.67
N GLY A 74 -23.86 9.75 -10.12
CA GLY A 74 -22.95 9.13 -9.15
C GLY A 74 -23.64 8.48 -7.95
N ALA A 75 -24.66 9.14 -7.38
CA ALA A 75 -25.44 8.58 -6.28
C ALA A 75 -26.19 7.29 -6.69
N ALA A 76 -26.84 7.30 -7.86
CA ALA A 76 -27.55 6.13 -8.36
C ALA A 76 -26.59 4.96 -8.67
N PHE A 77 -25.39 5.26 -9.17
CA PHE A 77 -24.37 4.23 -9.37
C PHE A 77 -23.87 3.66 -8.05
N LEU A 78 -23.71 4.50 -7.02
CA LEU A 78 -23.31 4.06 -5.68
C LEU A 78 -24.35 3.13 -5.05
N ASP A 79 -25.66 3.41 -5.23
CA ASP A 79 -26.75 2.55 -4.76
C ASP A 79 -26.74 1.15 -5.38
N MET A 80 -26.15 1.01 -6.57
CA MET A 80 -25.99 -0.28 -7.26
C MET A 80 -24.65 -0.96 -6.97
N ALA A 81 -23.80 -0.37 -6.11
CA ALA A 81 -22.47 -0.87 -5.84
C ALA A 81 -22.49 -2.22 -5.09
N GLY A 82 -21.71 -3.16 -5.59
CA GLY A 82 -21.56 -4.49 -5.02
C GLY A 82 -20.35 -4.66 -4.09
N PRO A 83 -20.07 -5.92 -3.66
CA PRO A 83 -18.97 -6.23 -2.75
C PRO A 83 -17.59 -5.77 -3.26
N GLY A 84 -17.32 -5.87 -4.56
CA GLY A 84 -16.06 -5.45 -5.14
C GLY A 84 -15.77 -3.97 -4.92
N PHE A 85 -16.77 -3.09 -5.17
CA PHE A 85 -16.61 -1.66 -4.89
C PHE A 85 -16.43 -1.38 -3.40
N ARG A 86 -17.24 -2.04 -2.55
CA ARG A 86 -17.14 -1.92 -1.09
C ARG A 86 -15.74 -2.26 -0.58
N ASP A 87 -15.19 -3.38 -1.03
CA ASP A 87 -13.89 -3.85 -0.54
C ASP A 87 -12.75 -2.97 -1.05
N PHE A 88 -12.79 -2.54 -2.31
CA PHE A 88 -11.83 -1.62 -2.89
C PHE A 88 -11.90 -0.23 -2.24
N SER A 89 -13.09 0.33 -2.07
CA SER A 89 -13.29 1.69 -1.55
C SER A 89 -13.27 1.78 -0.01
N ARG A 90 -13.19 0.66 0.71
CA ARG A 90 -13.23 0.63 2.18
C ARG A 90 -12.24 1.58 2.83
N ILE A 91 -11.03 1.67 2.30
CA ILE A 91 -9.97 2.53 2.83
C ILE A 91 -10.18 4.02 2.52
N ALA A 92 -11.11 4.37 1.63
CA ALA A 92 -11.49 5.76 1.38
C ALA A 92 -12.31 6.40 2.53
N ALA A 93 -12.73 5.61 3.53
CA ALA A 93 -13.37 6.11 4.76
C ALA A 93 -12.36 6.50 5.85
N SER A 94 -11.08 6.59 5.53
CA SER A 94 -10.02 6.98 6.46
C SER A 94 -10.05 8.48 6.78
N ASP A 95 -9.46 8.86 7.94
CA ASP A 95 -9.42 10.25 8.40
C ASP A 95 -8.64 11.16 7.41
N ALA A 96 -9.31 12.23 6.98
CA ALA A 96 -8.78 13.12 5.93
C ALA A 96 -7.55 13.91 6.40
N SER A 97 -7.47 14.28 7.68
CA SER A 97 -6.34 15.05 8.22
C SER A 97 -5.08 14.20 8.30
N VAL A 98 -5.23 12.96 8.75
CA VAL A 98 -4.14 11.98 8.82
C VAL A 98 -3.59 11.69 7.42
N TRP A 99 -4.46 11.43 6.45
CA TRP A 99 -4.03 11.09 5.10
C TRP A 99 -3.49 12.28 4.31
N ARG A 100 -3.99 13.50 4.56
CA ARG A 100 -3.35 14.71 4.05
C ARG A 100 -1.89 14.78 4.48
N ASP A 101 -1.63 14.56 5.77
CA ASP A 101 -0.27 14.69 6.32
C ASP A 101 0.64 13.57 5.81
N ILE A 102 0.15 12.33 5.73
CA ILE A 102 0.90 11.19 5.16
C ILE A 102 1.29 11.46 3.70
N LEU A 103 0.32 11.83 2.85
CA LEU A 103 0.58 12.07 1.43
C LEU A 103 1.50 13.27 1.21
N SER A 104 1.36 14.33 2.03
CA SER A 104 2.20 15.52 1.94
C SER A 104 3.64 15.24 2.41
N ALA A 105 3.81 14.48 3.49
CA ALA A 105 5.13 14.15 4.02
C ALA A 105 5.94 13.25 3.07
N ASN A 106 5.28 12.35 2.33
CA ASN A 106 5.92 11.42 1.38
C ASN A 106 5.62 11.77 -0.08
N GLN A 107 5.49 13.07 -0.39
CA GLN A 107 5.02 13.56 -1.70
C GLN A 107 5.84 13.03 -2.87
N THR A 108 7.16 13.02 -2.77
CA THR A 108 8.06 12.62 -3.87
C THR A 108 7.84 11.18 -4.26
N GLU A 109 7.84 10.25 -3.30
CA GLU A 109 7.66 8.83 -3.56
C GLU A 109 6.23 8.51 -4.01
N VAL A 110 5.23 9.17 -3.42
CA VAL A 110 3.83 9.02 -3.87
C VAL A 110 3.66 9.45 -5.33
N LEU A 111 4.23 10.58 -5.74
CA LEU A 111 4.16 11.03 -7.13
C LEU A 111 4.88 10.08 -8.09
N ALA A 112 6.00 9.47 -7.69
CA ALA A 112 6.66 8.44 -8.47
C ALA A 112 5.75 7.22 -8.67
N GLN A 113 5.07 6.76 -7.62
CA GLN A 113 4.12 5.65 -7.72
C GLN A 113 2.89 6.00 -8.57
N VAL A 114 2.41 7.23 -8.51
CA VAL A 114 1.34 7.71 -9.42
C VAL A 114 1.75 7.64 -10.88
N ALA A 115 3.00 7.99 -11.19
CA ALA A 115 3.50 7.87 -12.57
C ALA A 115 3.51 6.42 -13.05
N HIS A 116 3.99 5.47 -12.24
CA HIS A 116 3.95 4.04 -12.56
C HIS A 116 2.52 3.53 -12.74
N PHE A 117 1.61 3.94 -11.86
CA PHE A 117 0.21 3.54 -11.97
C PHE A 117 -0.47 4.06 -13.24
N ARG A 118 -0.18 5.31 -13.63
CA ARG A 118 -0.70 5.88 -14.89
C ARG A 118 -0.25 5.08 -16.10
N VAL A 119 1.04 4.71 -16.17
CA VAL A 119 1.56 3.87 -17.27
C VAL A 119 0.82 2.53 -17.33
N ALA A 120 0.56 1.89 -16.19
CA ALA A 120 -0.20 0.65 -16.16
C ALA A 120 -1.66 0.86 -16.61
N LEU A 121 -2.31 1.94 -16.17
CA LEU A 121 -3.67 2.27 -16.56
C LEU A 121 -3.78 2.56 -18.06
N ASP A 122 -2.80 3.27 -18.62
CA ASP A 122 -2.74 3.59 -20.05
C ASP A 122 -2.67 2.32 -20.92
N GLN A 123 -2.01 1.25 -20.43
CA GLN A 123 -1.98 -0.05 -21.13
C GLN A 123 -3.37 -0.68 -21.22
N PHE A 124 -4.14 -0.67 -20.12
CA PHE A 124 -5.53 -1.14 -20.13
C PHE A 124 -6.40 -0.30 -21.06
N GLU A 125 -6.27 1.02 -20.98
CA GLU A 125 -7.01 1.96 -21.83
C GLU A 125 -6.69 1.72 -23.32
N ALA A 126 -5.41 1.51 -23.67
CA ALA A 126 -5.00 1.22 -25.03
C ALA A 126 -5.60 -0.09 -25.55
N ALA A 127 -5.55 -1.16 -24.77
CA ALA A 127 -6.14 -2.44 -25.13
C ALA A 127 -7.66 -2.33 -25.35
N LEU A 128 -8.35 -1.61 -24.48
CA LEU A 128 -9.79 -1.35 -24.62
C LEU A 128 -10.12 -0.54 -25.88
N LYS A 129 -9.37 0.53 -26.17
CA LYS A 129 -9.58 1.37 -27.36
C LYS A 129 -9.36 0.61 -28.67
N GLN A 130 -8.42 -0.34 -28.66
CA GLN A 130 -8.10 -1.16 -29.84
C GLN A 130 -9.00 -2.38 -29.98
N GLY A 131 -9.82 -2.69 -28.97
CA GLY A 131 -10.61 -3.92 -28.93
C GLY A 131 -9.73 -5.17 -28.81
N ASP A 132 -8.48 -5.03 -28.30
CA ASP A 132 -7.54 -6.12 -28.17
C ASP A 132 -7.82 -6.95 -26.91
N ALA A 133 -8.71 -7.93 -27.06
CA ALA A 133 -9.10 -8.83 -25.97
C ALA A 133 -7.93 -9.70 -25.47
N ALA A 134 -6.97 -10.03 -26.34
CA ALA A 134 -5.81 -10.83 -25.96
C ALA A 134 -4.84 -10.03 -25.07
N ALA A 135 -4.54 -8.79 -25.44
CA ALA A 135 -3.74 -7.89 -24.59
C ALA A 135 -4.43 -7.63 -23.26
N LEU A 136 -5.74 -7.38 -23.25
CA LEU A 136 -6.50 -7.16 -22.03
C LEU A 136 -6.45 -8.39 -21.11
N GLN A 137 -6.67 -9.59 -21.66
CA GLN A 137 -6.57 -10.84 -20.90
C GLN A 137 -5.16 -11.03 -20.33
N HIS A 138 -4.12 -10.73 -21.09
CA HIS A 138 -2.73 -10.85 -20.64
C HIS A 138 -2.45 -9.93 -19.43
N LEU A 139 -2.84 -8.66 -19.50
CA LEU A 139 -2.69 -7.70 -18.40
C LEU A 139 -3.41 -8.15 -17.12
N ILE A 140 -4.63 -8.66 -17.27
CA ILE A 140 -5.41 -9.19 -16.15
C ILE A 140 -4.73 -10.43 -15.56
N GLN A 141 -4.27 -11.37 -16.40
CA GLN A 141 -3.65 -12.61 -15.94
C GLN A 141 -2.36 -12.35 -15.17
N GLN A 142 -1.50 -11.43 -15.64
CA GLN A 142 -0.29 -11.04 -14.91
C GLN A 142 -0.61 -10.56 -13.49
N ALA A 143 -1.60 -9.70 -13.32
CA ALA A 143 -2.01 -9.20 -12.01
C ALA A 143 -2.60 -10.31 -11.15
N SER A 144 -3.43 -11.18 -11.73
CA SER A 144 -4.08 -12.31 -11.06
C SER A 144 -3.05 -13.32 -10.53
N ASP A 145 -2.04 -13.65 -11.33
CA ASP A 145 -1.01 -14.62 -10.95
C ASP A 145 -0.20 -14.11 -9.75
N VAL A 146 0.24 -12.85 -9.79
CA VAL A 146 0.97 -12.22 -8.67
C VAL A 146 0.09 -12.16 -7.42
N ARG A 147 -1.18 -11.74 -7.56
CA ARG A 147 -2.09 -11.60 -6.42
C ARG A 147 -2.44 -12.95 -5.80
N SER A 148 -2.60 -13.99 -6.62
CA SER A 148 -2.94 -15.36 -6.16
C SER A 148 -1.77 -16.02 -5.44
N ALA A 149 -0.54 -15.75 -5.88
CA ALA A 149 0.67 -16.25 -5.22
C ALA A 149 1.00 -15.50 -3.92
N TRP A 150 0.47 -14.26 -3.76
CA TRP A 150 0.77 -13.45 -2.60
C TRP A 150 -0.10 -13.83 -1.40
N THR A 151 0.55 -14.08 -0.28
CA THR A 151 -0.08 -14.26 1.03
C THR A 151 0.41 -13.17 1.99
N LEU A 152 -0.48 -12.66 2.84
CA LEU A 152 -0.08 -11.75 3.90
C LEU A 152 0.80 -12.54 4.89
N GLN A 153 2.12 -12.35 4.79
CA GLN A 153 3.05 -13.03 5.68
C GLN A 153 2.94 -12.44 7.09
N ALA A 154 2.60 -13.28 8.06
CA ALA A 154 2.85 -12.99 9.46
C ALA A 154 4.39 -12.96 9.64
N GLY A 155 4.96 -11.77 9.77
CA GLY A 155 6.29 -11.45 10.30
C GLY A 155 7.59 -12.16 9.85
N ASN A 156 7.60 -13.21 9.06
CA ASN A 156 8.73 -14.12 8.91
C ASN A 156 9.41 -14.17 7.53
N ALA A 157 9.78 -13.05 6.91
CA ALA A 157 10.61 -13.16 5.70
C ALA A 157 11.50 -11.92 5.44
N CYS A 158 12.52 -11.73 6.25
CA CYS A 158 13.64 -10.88 5.86
C CYS A 158 14.96 -11.30 6.55
N ASN A 159 15.29 -12.61 6.57
CA ASN A 159 16.57 -13.08 7.10
C ASN A 159 17.27 -14.11 6.19
N LYS A 160 17.18 -13.96 4.85
CA LYS A 160 17.95 -14.78 3.90
C LYS A 160 18.55 -13.96 2.74
N ALA A 161 19.21 -12.85 3.03
CA ALA A 161 19.96 -12.11 2.01
C ALA A 161 21.22 -11.44 2.56
N SER A 162 21.94 -12.10 3.49
CA SER A 162 23.27 -11.63 3.93
C SER A 162 24.22 -12.75 4.35
N GLU A 163 24.16 -13.91 3.64
CA GLU A 163 25.25 -14.89 3.66
C GLU A 163 25.42 -15.40 2.22
N ASN A 164 26.23 -14.67 1.43
CA ASN A 164 27.14 -15.14 0.38
C ASN A 164 28.04 -14.00 -0.07
#